data_7a3f13f5587e63e8b2de0dd2f71f9f42
#
_entry.id   7a3f13f5587e63e8b2de0dd2f71f9f42
#
_cell.length_a   1.000
_cell.length_b   1.000
_cell.length_c   1.000
_cell.angle_alpha   90.00
_cell.angle_beta   90.00
_cell.angle_gamma   90.00
#
_symmetry.space_group_name_H-M   'P 1'
#
loop_
_entity.id
_entity.type
_entity.pdbx_description
1 polymer ?
#
loop_
_entity_poly.entity_id
_entity_poly.type
_entity_poly.pdbx_seq_one_letter_code
_entity_poly.pdbx_strand_id
1 'polypeptide(L)'
;GVKPDAARLIAERSRGTPRIANRLLRRVRDYAQVKTRGAVTADVARTALAAQGVDDFGLDGLDRRVLKTIIDFYGGGPVGIEAIAAALNEERDTIVDVVEPYLLSAGLLKRTARGRKATALAYQHVAQLKTKDLELFASAAK
;
A
#
# COMPACT_ATOMS: atom_id res chain seq x y z
N GLY A 1 13.25 23.01 0.00
CA GLY A 1 11.92 22.86 -0.55
C GLY A 1 11.67 21.50 -1.19
N VAL A 2 10.43 21.29 -1.56
CA VAL A 2 10.00 20.05 -2.21
C VAL A 2 10.15 20.20 -3.74
N LYS A 3 10.91 19.30 -4.34
CA LYS A 3 11.06 19.28 -5.80
C LYS A 3 9.77 18.79 -6.47
N PRO A 4 9.48 19.25 -7.72
CA PRO A 4 8.24 18.85 -8.42
C PRO A 4 8.07 17.32 -8.56
N ASP A 5 9.16 16.59 -8.81
CA ASP A 5 9.12 15.13 -8.93
C ASP A 5 8.76 14.46 -7.61
N ALA A 6 9.25 14.99 -6.50
CA ALA A 6 8.92 14.49 -5.16
C ALA A 6 7.44 14.76 -4.85
N ALA A 7 6.95 15.96 -5.17
CA ALA A 7 5.55 16.31 -4.97
C ALA A 7 4.62 15.39 -5.77
N ARG A 8 4.98 15.08 -7.01
CA ARG A 8 4.24 14.15 -7.84
C ARG A 8 4.20 12.75 -7.25
N LEU A 9 5.35 12.25 -6.78
CA LEU A 9 5.45 10.93 -6.16
C LEU A 9 4.57 10.85 -4.92
N ILE A 10 4.60 11.86 -4.05
CA ILE A 10 3.77 11.91 -2.85
C ILE A 10 2.28 11.92 -3.23
N ALA A 11 1.91 12.69 -4.25
CA ALA A 11 0.54 12.75 -4.74
C ALA A 11 0.06 11.37 -5.23
N GLU A 12 0.89 10.67 -5.99
CA GLU A 12 0.59 9.32 -6.49
C GLU A 12 0.37 8.32 -5.34
N ARG A 13 1.19 8.42 -4.28
CA ARG A 13 1.10 7.52 -3.12
C ARG A 13 0.02 7.93 -2.12
N SER A 14 -0.64 9.08 -2.34
CA SER A 14 -1.63 9.64 -1.41
C SER A 14 -3.04 9.08 -1.60
N ARG A 15 -3.22 8.18 -2.54
CA ARG A 15 -4.51 7.56 -2.84
C ARG A 15 -5.56 8.57 -3.32
N GLY A 16 -5.12 9.69 -3.93
CA GLY A 16 -6.02 10.74 -4.39
C GLY A 16 -6.70 11.52 -3.27
N THR A 17 -6.24 11.40 -2.03
CA THR A 17 -6.85 12.05 -0.85
C THR A 17 -5.94 13.16 -0.35
N PRO A 18 -6.38 14.44 -0.36
CA PRO A 18 -5.55 15.56 0.12
C PRO A 18 -5.07 15.39 1.57
N ARG A 19 -5.88 14.84 2.44
CA ARG A 19 -5.51 14.58 3.84
C ARG A 19 -4.33 13.62 3.93
N ILE A 20 -4.35 12.54 3.16
CA ILE A 20 -3.26 11.57 3.13
C ILE A 20 -2.04 12.19 2.48
N ALA A 21 -2.20 12.96 1.39
CA ALA A 21 -1.10 13.67 0.74
C ALA A 21 -0.38 14.60 1.71
N ASN A 22 -1.11 15.39 2.48
CA ASN A 22 -0.54 16.30 3.47
C ASN A 22 0.19 15.57 4.58
N ARG A 23 -0.35 14.47 5.06
CA ARG A 23 0.28 13.63 6.09
C ARG A 23 1.59 13.01 5.57
N LEU A 24 1.57 12.47 4.36
CA LEU A 24 2.77 11.90 3.74
C LEU A 24 3.83 12.97 3.49
N LEU A 25 3.43 14.14 3.00
CA LEU A 25 4.34 15.25 2.76
C LEU A 25 5.04 15.68 4.06
N ARG A 26 4.29 15.79 5.15
CA ARG A 26 4.85 16.17 6.46
C ARG A 26 5.89 15.15 6.92
N ARG A 27 5.59 13.86 6.79
CA ARG A 27 6.51 12.78 7.18
C ARG A 27 7.77 12.74 6.31
N VAL A 28 7.60 12.96 4.99
CA VAL A 28 8.73 13.04 4.07
C VAL A 28 9.62 14.24 4.41
N ARG A 29 9.03 15.39 4.73
CA ARG A 29 9.78 16.58 5.16
C ARG A 29 10.55 16.33 6.44
N ASP A 30 9.94 15.69 7.44
CA ASP A 30 10.60 15.37 8.70
C ASP A 30 11.79 14.43 8.46
N TYR A 31 11.62 13.42 7.62
CA TYR A 31 12.69 12.51 7.22
C TYR A 31 13.84 13.27 6.53
N ALA A 32 13.50 14.14 5.58
CA ALA A 32 14.48 14.91 4.83
C ALA A 32 15.27 15.86 5.72
N GLN A 33 14.62 16.47 6.73
CA GLN A 33 15.25 17.37 7.67
C GLN A 33 16.38 16.66 8.44
N VAL A 34 16.17 15.41 8.81
CA VAL A 34 17.15 14.63 9.56
C VAL A 34 18.24 14.08 8.63
N LYS A 35 17.89 13.62 7.44
CA LYS A 35 18.80 12.86 6.57
C LYS A 35 19.47 13.66 5.46
N THR A 36 18.84 14.76 5.00
CA THR A 36 19.30 15.48 3.81
C THR A 36 19.33 17.00 3.97
N ARG A 37 19.30 17.50 5.18
CA ARG A 37 19.27 18.94 5.48
C ARG A 37 18.07 19.67 4.88
N GLY A 38 16.94 18.94 4.74
CA GLY A 38 15.67 19.52 4.32
C GLY A 38 15.38 19.45 2.80
N ALA A 39 16.30 18.94 1.99
CA ALA A 39 16.07 18.78 0.56
C ALA A 39 15.15 17.58 0.30
N VAL A 40 14.00 17.81 -0.36
CA VAL A 40 13.04 16.74 -0.71
C VAL A 40 13.09 16.51 -2.22
N THR A 41 13.89 15.55 -2.62
CA THR A 41 13.97 15.05 -3.99
C THR A 41 13.08 13.81 -4.15
N ALA A 42 12.87 13.36 -5.39
CA ALA A 42 12.11 12.12 -5.64
C ALA A 42 12.72 10.91 -4.93
N ASP A 43 14.05 10.78 -4.92
CA ASP A 43 14.74 9.68 -4.26
C ASP A 43 14.55 9.72 -2.74
N VAL A 44 14.65 10.90 -2.14
CA VAL A 44 14.40 11.09 -0.70
C VAL A 44 12.96 10.74 -0.36
N ALA A 45 12.00 11.22 -1.18
CA ALA A 45 10.59 10.93 -0.99
C ALA A 45 10.32 9.42 -1.09
N ARG A 46 10.89 8.75 -2.08
CA ARG A 46 10.73 7.30 -2.27
C ARG A 46 11.28 6.53 -1.08
N THR A 47 12.46 6.88 -0.59
CA THR A 47 13.08 6.23 0.56
C THR A 47 12.26 6.46 1.83
N ALA A 48 11.78 7.68 2.04
CA ALA A 48 10.94 8.03 3.19
C ALA A 48 9.61 7.25 3.17
N LEU A 49 8.96 7.16 2.01
CA LEU A 49 7.71 6.42 1.87
C LEU A 49 7.91 4.92 2.09
N ALA A 50 9.01 4.36 1.60
CA ALA A 50 9.36 2.96 1.87
C ALA A 50 9.57 2.72 3.37
N ALA A 51 10.22 3.65 4.07
CA ALA A 51 10.40 3.57 5.53
C ALA A 51 9.07 3.63 6.28
N GLN A 52 8.02 4.25 5.69
CA GLN A 52 6.67 4.26 6.24
C GLN A 52 5.85 3.02 5.85
N GLY A 53 6.44 2.11 5.10
CA GLY A 53 5.76 0.90 4.63
C GLY A 53 4.81 1.11 3.46
N VAL A 54 5.00 2.19 2.70
CA VAL A 54 4.18 2.49 1.51
C VAL A 54 4.90 2.01 0.25
N ASP A 55 4.29 1.11 -0.50
CA ASP A 55 4.89 0.54 -1.71
C ASP A 55 4.61 1.38 -2.97
N ASP A 56 5.04 0.88 -4.14
CA ASP A 56 4.93 1.58 -5.43
C ASP A 56 3.48 1.85 -5.86
N PHE A 57 2.52 1.06 -5.38
CA PHE A 57 1.09 1.29 -5.62
C PHE A 57 0.45 2.19 -4.57
N GLY A 58 1.21 2.66 -3.58
CA GLY A 58 0.68 3.44 -2.47
C GLY A 58 0.00 2.59 -1.41
N LEU A 59 0.21 1.28 -1.44
CA LEU A 59 -0.37 0.37 -0.46
C LEU A 59 0.48 0.33 0.81
N ASP A 60 -0.19 0.37 1.95
CA ASP A 60 0.46 0.17 3.25
C ASP A 60 0.39 -1.31 3.67
N GLY A 61 0.87 -1.61 4.88
CA GLY A 61 0.91 -2.98 5.38
C GLY A 61 -0.46 -3.63 5.46
N LEU A 62 -1.49 -2.89 5.90
CA LEU A 62 -2.85 -3.42 6.02
C LEU A 62 -3.46 -3.72 4.64
N ASP A 63 -3.28 -2.81 3.68
CA ASP A 63 -3.76 -3.01 2.31
C ASP A 63 -3.19 -4.30 1.72
N ARG A 64 -1.89 -4.51 1.87
CA ARG A 64 -1.21 -5.72 1.37
C ARG A 64 -1.70 -6.98 2.08
N ARG A 65 -1.94 -6.90 3.40
CA ARG A 65 -2.47 -8.03 4.17
C ARG A 65 -3.86 -8.43 3.69
N VAL A 66 -4.71 -7.45 3.37
CA VAL A 66 -6.05 -7.72 2.84
C VAL A 66 -5.95 -8.45 1.50
N LEU A 67 -5.15 -7.97 0.57
CA LEU A 67 -4.97 -8.62 -0.73
C LEU A 67 -4.37 -10.01 -0.59
N LYS A 68 -3.33 -10.18 0.22
CA LYS A 68 -2.70 -11.48 0.44
C LYS A 68 -3.67 -12.48 1.07
N THR A 69 -4.50 -12.02 2.01
CA THR A 69 -5.50 -12.88 2.64
C THR A 69 -6.51 -13.39 1.62
N ILE A 70 -7.04 -12.50 0.77
CA ILE A 70 -8.00 -12.89 -0.26
C ILE A 70 -7.38 -13.90 -1.23
N ILE A 71 -6.14 -13.66 -1.66
CA ILE A 71 -5.47 -14.50 -2.66
C ILE A 71 -5.01 -15.82 -2.06
N ASP A 72 -4.32 -15.79 -0.93
CA ASP A 72 -3.65 -16.97 -0.36
C ASP A 72 -4.60 -17.88 0.40
N PHE A 73 -5.57 -17.30 1.14
CA PHE A 73 -6.47 -18.10 1.97
C PHE A 73 -7.84 -18.37 1.35
N TYR A 74 -8.27 -17.56 0.39
CA TYR A 74 -9.59 -17.69 -0.22
C TYR A 74 -9.53 -17.84 -1.73
N GLY A 75 -8.36 -18.16 -2.27
CA GLY A 75 -8.20 -18.44 -3.70
C GLY A 75 -8.54 -17.28 -4.62
N GLY A 76 -8.41 -16.05 -4.13
CA GLY A 76 -8.77 -14.86 -4.89
C GLY A 76 -10.20 -14.37 -4.65
N GLY A 77 -10.98 -15.09 -3.88
CA GLY A 77 -12.36 -14.78 -3.60
C GLY A 77 -13.35 -15.47 -4.55
N PRO A 78 -14.63 -15.12 -4.49
CA PRO A 78 -15.21 -14.05 -3.63
C PRO A 78 -15.23 -14.42 -2.15
N VAL A 79 -14.98 -13.46 -1.29
CA VAL A 79 -14.97 -13.63 0.16
C VAL A 79 -15.66 -12.43 0.84
N GLY A 80 -16.46 -12.70 1.86
CA GLY A 80 -17.19 -11.66 2.59
C GLY A 80 -16.28 -10.82 3.46
N ILE A 81 -16.71 -9.58 3.72
CA ILE A 81 -15.91 -8.62 4.49
C ILE A 81 -15.67 -9.08 5.93
N GLU A 82 -16.66 -9.74 6.54
CA GLU A 82 -16.54 -10.26 7.90
C GLU A 82 -15.46 -11.35 7.99
N ALA A 83 -15.35 -12.21 6.98
CA ALA A 83 -14.33 -13.25 6.93
C ALA A 83 -12.92 -12.64 6.81
N ILE A 84 -12.77 -11.61 5.98
CA ILE A 84 -11.51 -10.89 5.85
C ILE A 84 -11.12 -10.23 7.17
N ALA A 85 -12.07 -9.53 7.80
CA ALA A 85 -11.85 -8.84 9.08
C ALA A 85 -11.42 -9.84 10.17
N ALA A 86 -12.10 -10.97 10.26
CA ALA A 86 -11.78 -12.02 11.22
C ALA A 86 -10.39 -12.60 10.98
N ALA A 87 -10.04 -12.88 9.71
CA ALA A 87 -8.74 -13.43 9.35
C ALA A 87 -7.58 -12.50 9.71
N LEU A 88 -7.80 -11.18 9.63
CA LEU A 88 -6.79 -10.17 9.92
C LEU A 88 -6.83 -9.64 11.35
N ASN A 89 -7.82 -10.06 12.14
CA ASN A 89 -8.07 -9.52 13.48
C ASN A 89 -8.25 -7.99 13.44
N GLU A 90 -9.01 -7.54 12.44
CA GLU A 90 -9.31 -6.11 12.24
C GLU A 90 -10.81 -5.88 12.35
N GLU A 91 -11.19 -4.63 12.63
CA GLU A 91 -12.59 -4.27 12.63
C GLU A 91 -13.10 -4.16 11.18
N ARG A 92 -14.36 -4.60 10.98
CA ARG A 92 -15.02 -4.54 9.67
C ARG A 92 -14.98 -3.12 9.09
N ASP A 93 -15.28 -2.11 9.91
CA ASP A 93 -15.36 -0.72 9.44
C ASP A 93 -14.00 -0.19 8.98
N THR A 94 -12.92 -0.63 9.60
CA THR A 94 -11.57 -0.26 9.16
C THR A 94 -11.33 -0.73 7.72
N ILE A 95 -11.73 -1.97 7.42
CA ILE A 95 -11.54 -2.51 6.06
C ILE A 95 -12.46 -1.79 5.07
N VAL A 96 -13.74 -1.61 5.41
CA VAL A 96 -14.73 -0.99 4.52
C VAL A 96 -14.42 0.50 4.27
N ASP A 97 -14.01 1.23 5.30
CA ASP A 97 -13.87 2.69 5.22
C ASP A 97 -12.46 3.14 4.84
N VAL A 98 -11.44 2.38 5.19
CA VAL A 98 -10.03 2.79 5.01
C VAL A 98 -9.35 2.03 3.88
N VAL A 99 -9.52 0.71 3.81
CA VAL A 99 -8.76 -0.16 2.88
C VAL A 99 -9.47 -0.31 1.54
N GLU A 100 -10.72 -0.73 1.58
CA GLU A 100 -11.48 -1.12 0.39
C GLU A 100 -11.63 -0.01 -0.65
N PRO A 101 -11.96 1.25 -0.28
CA PRO A 101 -12.17 2.29 -1.29
C PRO A 101 -10.97 2.49 -2.21
N TYR A 102 -9.77 2.46 -1.66
CA TYR A 102 -8.57 2.62 -2.46
C TYR A 102 -8.28 1.40 -3.32
N LEU A 103 -8.41 0.19 -2.77
CA LEU A 103 -8.21 -1.03 -3.53
C LEU A 103 -9.18 -1.14 -4.71
N LEU A 104 -10.42 -0.70 -4.54
CA LEU A 104 -11.41 -0.64 -5.61
C LEU A 104 -11.00 0.37 -6.68
N SER A 105 -10.62 1.58 -6.29
CA SER A 105 -10.24 2.64 -7.23
C SER A 105 -8.95 2.31 -7.98
N ALA A 106 -8.04 1.60 -7.35
CA ALA A 106 -6.78 1.17 -7.97
C ALA A 106 -6.95 -0.05 -8.89
N GLY A 107 -8.14 -0.64 -8.93
CA GLY A 107 -8.40 -1.81 -9.76
C GLY A 107 -7.83 -3.11 -9.22
N LEU A 108 -7.49 -3.15 -7.93
CA LEU A 108 -6.93 -4.34 -7.28
C LEU A 108 -7.99 -5.24 -6.67
N LEU A 109 -9.17 -4.70 -6.41
CA LEU A 109 -10.28 -5.40 -5.77
C LEU A 109 -11.56 -5.16 -6.56
N LYS A 110 -12.45 -6.14 -6.53
CA LYS A 110 -13.75 -6.06 -7.20
C LYS A 110 -14.84 -6.53 -6.23
N ARG A 111 -15.96 -5.80 -6.18
CA ARG A 111 -17.14 -6.22 -5.44
C ARG A 111 -18.00 -7.13 -6.31
N THR A 112 -18.47 -8.23 -5.73
CA THR A 112 -19.45 -9.13 -6.36
C THR A 112 -20.60 -9.37 -5.40
N ALA A 113 -21.67 -9.98 -5.90
CA ALA A 113 -22.81 -10.34 -5.07
C ALA A 113 -22.46 -11.28 -3.91
N ARG A 114 -21.35 -12.04 -4.06
CA ARG A 114 -20.89 -13.02 -3.07
C ARG A 114 -19.76 -12.51 -2.18
N GLY A 115 -19.29 -11.31 -2.41
CA GLY A 115 -18.20 -10.72 -1.63
C GLY A 115 -17.13 -10.08 -2.49
N ARG A 116 -15.92 -9.95 -1.94
CA ARG A 116 -14.80 -9.26 -2.58
C ARG A 116 -13.90 -10.25 -3.28
N LYS A 117 -13.45 -9.86 -4.46
CA LYS A 117 -12.62 -10.68 -5.33
C LYS A 117 -11.38 -9.92 -5.77
N ALA A 118 -10.22 -10.58 -5.73
CA ALA A 118 -8.97 -10.00 -6.23
C ALA A 118 -8.97 -10.01 -7.76
N THR A 119 -8.42 -8.96 -8.36
CA THR A 119 -8.31 -8.84 -9.82
C THR A 119 -6.98 -9.43 -10.31
N ALA A 120 -6.84 -9.58 -11.64
CA ALA A 120 -5.58 -10.02 -12.25
C ALA A 120 -4.43 -9.08 -11.87
N LEU A 121 -4.69 -7.77 -11.81
CA LEU A 121 -3.70 -6.78 -11.40
C LEU A 121 -3.24 -7.02 -9.96
N ALA A 122 -4.16 -7.39 -9.06
CA ALA A 122 -3.83 -7.74 -7.68
C ALA A 122 -2.90 -8.94 -7.61
N TYR A 123 -3.15 -9.98 -8.40
CA TYR A 123 -2.28 -11.16 -8.47
C TYR A 123 -0.87 -10.79 -8.92
N GLN A 124 -0.75 -9.95 -9.94
CA GLN A 124 0.54 -9.48 -10.43
C GLN A 124 1.30 -8.71 -9.36
N HIS A 125 0.62 -7.82 -8.65
CA HIS A 125 1.24 -7.01 -7.61
C HIS A 125 1.71 -7.86 -6.43
N VAL A 126 0.89 -8.79 -5.97
CA VAL A 126 1.25 -9.69 -4.85
C VAL A 126 2.41 -10.60 -5.25
N ALA A 127 2.45 -11.07 -6.51
CA ALA A 127 3.58 -11.86 -7.02
C ALA A 127 4.87 -11.06 -7.01
N GLN A 128 4.84 -9.78 -7.41
CA GLN A 128 5.99 -8.88 -7.33
C GLN A 128 6.49 -8.67 -5.90
N LEU A 129 5.58 -8.50 -4.96
CA LEU A 129 5.93 -8.37 -3.54
C LEU A 129 6.62 -9.62 -3.01
N LYS A 130 6.12 -10.80 -3.36
CA LYS A 130 6.73 -12.07 -2.95
C LYS A 130 8.14 -12.24 -3.53
N THR A 131 8.35 -11.82 -4.77
CA THR A 131 9.67 -11.85 -5.42
C THR A 131 10.65 -10.93 -4.68
N LYS A 132 10.24 -9.71 -4.34
CA LYS A 132 11.07 -8.77 -3.58
C LYS A 132 11.45 -9.33 -2.21
N ASP A 133 10.50 -9.93 -1.51
CA ASP A 133 10.74 -10.55 -0.20
C ASP A 133 11.76 -11.68 -0.31
N LEU A 134 11.66 -12.52 -1.34
CA LEU A 134 12.61 -13.60 -1.59
C LEU A 134 14.02 -13.07 -1.90
N GLU A 135 14.13 -12.01 -2.70
CA GLU A 135 15.41 -11.38 -3.02
C GLU A 135 16.07 -10.80 -1.76
N LEU A 136 15.30 -10.12 -0.92
CA LEU A 136 15.78 -9.57 0.34
C LEU A 136 16.26 -10.69 1.28
N PHE A 137 15.51 -11.78 1.36
CA PHE A 137 15.85 -12.94 2.18
C PHE A 137 17.14 -13.60 1.68
N ALA A 138 17.28 -13.80 0.37
CA ALA A 138 18.48 -14.35 -0.25
C ALA A 138 19.69 -13.45 -0.02
N SER A 139 19.52 -12.13 -0.12
CA SER A 139 20.58 -11.16 0.14
C SER A 139 21.02 -11.18 1.61
N ALA A 140 20.08 -11.31 2.54
CA ALA A 140 20.38 -11.36 3.98
C ALA A 140 21.07 -12.66 4.37
N ALA A 141 20.86 -13.75 3.63
CA ALA A 141 21.48 -15.05 3.89
C ALA A 141 22.96 -15.13 3.46
N LYS A 142 23.43 -14.17 2.66
CA LYS A 142 24.83 -14.05 2.26
C LYS A 142 25.59 -13.23 3.28
#